data_6afbcbb7b3792cc704d3d3abc871b20f
#
_entry.id   6afbcbb7b3792cc704d3d3abc871b20f
#
_cell.length_a   1.000
_cell.length_b   1.000
_cell.length_c   1.000
_cell.angle_alpha   90.00
_cell.angle_beta   90.00
_cell.angle_gamma   90.00
#
_symmetry.space_group_name_H-M   'P 1'
#
loop_
_entity.id
_entity.type
_entity.pdbx_description
1 polymer ?
#
loop_
_entity_poly.entity_id
_entity_poly.type
_entity_poly.pdbx_seq_one_letter_code
_entity_poly.pdbx_strand_id
1 'polypeptide(L)'
;VTGRSRVCQIGVVIALVACCQSVVTAQSREKKVRDDRARVEKEGFWIYNDLPKAFEEAKETGKPIIVVLRCIPCEECVKLDDELVDTDPVIRPLLEQFVCARQVSTNGLDLNLFQFDTDQSFAVFFLNADGTIYGRFGTRSHRTEWRPDVSLKGLAAALQGALELHADYPNNKEILAGKRGTPLEVSSPEEFPTLKDRYTDRLSNDSNIVKSCIHCHQIGDARRDLYRKSGEAIPPRLLDPFPHPKVIGLILDPHTPATVETVAEESPASEAGIQVGDRLLTMNRQPILSMADVQWVLDQTSPEGETVSLEVDRDGKKVAIELQLDSGWRKKSDLTWRVSSWGLRRMVTGGMVLKPASEEERNKLKVEEGKMALKVDNVGQYGAHATAKKAGFQKGDFVVSIDGRDDFLTENDLFRYGVTEKRAGDKVEMEIRRGNQSKTMTLPMQK
;
A
#
# COMPACT_ATOMS: atom_id res chain seq x y z
N VAL A 1 46.10 -21.35 35.17
CA VAL A 1 45.92 -21.67 33.77
C VAL A 1 44.58 -22.39 33.63
N THR A 2 43.47 -21.75 33.42
CA THR A 2 42.21 -22.29 32.82
C THR A 2 41.15 -21.19 32.79
N GLY A 3 41.14 -20.36 31.77
CA GLY A 3 40.16 -19.27 31.67
C GLY A 3 39.83 -18.77 30.26
N ARG A 4 40.30 -19.46 29.21
CA ARG A 4 40.13 -18.95 27.82
C ARG A 4 39.22 -19.80 26.90
N SER A 5 38.68 -20.92 27.37
CA SER A 5 37.96 -21.86 26.47
C SER A 5 36.42 -21.67 26.43
N ARG A 6 35.81 -20.99 27.41
CA ARG A 6 34.32 -20.91 27.47
C ARG A 6 33.68 -19.77 26.66
N VAL A 7 34.40 -18.68 26.40
CA VAL A 7 33.83 -17.52 25.70
C VAL A 7 33.72 -17.77 24.21
N CYS A 8 34.61 -18.57 23.61
CA CYS A 8 34.61 -18.88 22.19
C CYS A 8 33.49 -19.88 21.80
N GLN A 9 33.10 -20.78 22.70
CA GLN A 9 32.03 -21.76 22.44
C GLN A 9 30.63 -21.14 22.48
N ILE A 10 30.38 -20.11 23.30
CA ILE A 10 29.08 -19.45 23.37
C ILE A 10 28.84 -18.60 22.12
N GLY A 11 29.87 -17.93 21.59
CA GLY A 11 29.75 -17.14 20.35
C GLY A 11 29.42 -17.99 19.10
N VAL A 12 29.99 -19.19 19.01
CA VAL A 12 29.75 -20.12 17.88
C VAL A 12 28.33 -20.72 17.97
N VAL A 13 27.84 -21.03 19.17
CA VAL A 13 26.47 -21.56 19.35
C VAL A 13 25.41 -20.50 19.04
N ILE A 14 25.62 -19.23 19.40
CA ILE A 14 24.66 -18.16 19.09
C ILE A 14 24.64 -17.87 17.57
N ALA A 15 25.80 -17.90 16.89
CA ALA A 15 25.86 -17.73 15.44
C ALA A 15 25.21 -18.90 14.69
N LEU A 16 25.38 -20.13 15.16
CA LEU A 16 24.74 -21.33 14.60
C LEU A 16 23.22 -21.32 14.80
N VAL A 17 22.72 -20.90 15.95
CA VAL A 17 21.28 -20.81 16.24
C VAL A 17 20.63 -19.71 15.39
N ALA A 18 21.26 -18.55 15.22
CA ALA A 18 20.77 -17.48 14.36
C ALA A 18 20.74 -17.89 12.87
N CYS A 19 21.73 -18.65 12.41
CA CYS A 19 21.80 -19.19 11.06
C CYS A 19 20.74 -20.28 10.83
N CYS A 20 20.48 -21.15 11.81
CA CYS A 20 19.43 -22.16 11.74
C CYS A 20 18.02 -21.55 11.73
N GLN A 21 17.77 -20.49 12.48
CA GLN A 21 16.46 -19.83 12.48
C GLN A 21 16.14 -19.17 11.14
N SER A 22 17.11 -18.53 10.49
CA SER A 22 16.91 -17.93 9.17
C SER A 22 16.69 -18.98 8.08
N VAL A 23 17.33 -20.15 8.16
CA VAL A 23 17.12 -21.29 7.25
C VAL A 23 15.75 -21.93 7.44
N VAL A 24 15.30 -22.11 8.68
CA VAL A 24 13.99 -22.69 9.01
C VAL A 24 12.85 -21.77 8.53
N THR A 25 12.97 -20.46 8.69
CA THR A 25 11.95 -19.51 8.19
C THR A 25 11.91 -19.44 6.67
N ALA A 26 13.04 -19.52 5.99
CA ALA A 26 13.09 -19.56 4.53
C ALA A 26 12.47 -20.85 3.97
N GLN A 27 12.80 -22.01 4.55
CA GLN A 27 12.19 -23.29 4.18
C GLN A 27 10.67 -23.31 4.41
N SER A 28 10.17 -22.66 5.48
CA SER A 28 8.74 -22.59 5.74
C SER A 28 7.99 -21.76 4.69
N ARG A 29 8.58 -20.67 4.20
CA ARG A 29 8.00 -19.81 3.13
C ARG A 29 7.96 -20.54 1.79
N GLU A 30 9.04 -21.19 1.40
CA GLU A 30 9.09 -22.04 0.18
C GLU A 30 8.01 -23.12 0.23
N LYS A 31 7.87 -23.80 1.38
CA LYS A 31 6.87 -24.83 1.56
C LYS A 31 5.44 -24.27 1.41
N LYS A 32 5.14 -23.12 2.03
CA LYS A 32 3.82 -22.47 1.90
C LYS A 32 3.44 -22.21 0.45
N VAL A 33 4.35 -21.67 -0.35
CA VAL A 33 4.10 -21.37 -1.78
C VAL A 33 3.88 -22.66 -2.60
N ARG A 34 4.65 -23.72 -2.33
CA ARG A 34 4.48 -25.00 -3.02
C ARG A 34 3.18 -25.70 -2.64
N ASP A 35 2.86 -25.71 -1.35
CA ASP A 35 1.63 -26.32 -0.83
C ASP A 35 0.38 -25.60 -1.39
N ASP A 36 0.39 -24.25 -1.42
CA ASP A 36 -0.67 -23.45 -2.02
C ASP A 36 -0.86 -23.77 -3.51
N ARG A 37 0.24 -23.78 -4.27
CA ARG A 37 0.16 -24.14 -5.68
C ARG A 37 -0.40 -25.54 -5.90
N ALA A 38 0.12 -26.55 -5.18
CA ALA A 38 -0.32 -27.92 -5.32
C ALA A 38 -1.82 -28.08 -4.96
N ARG A 39 -2.30 -27.38 -3.92
CA ARG A 39 -3.71 -27.33 -3.54
C ARG A 39 -4.56 -26.73 -4.65
N VAL A 40 -4.24 -25.55 -5.10
CA VAL A 40 -5.00 -24.80 -6.09
C VAL A 40 -5.05 -25.50 -7.43
N GLU A 41 -3.92 -26.05 -7.92
CA GLU A 41 -3.86 -26.79 -9.17
C GLU A 41 -4.65 -28.12 -9.08
N LYS A 42 -4.67 -28.78 -7.91
CA LYS A 42 -5.46 -30.01 -7.69
C LYS A 42 -6.96 -29.74 -7.69
N GLU A 43 -7.38 -28.61 -7.10
CA GLU A 43 -8.78 -28.19 -7.08
C GLU A 43 -9.30 -27.78 -8.46
N GLY A 44 -8.42 -27.23 -9.30
CA GLY A 44 -8.69 -26.88 -10.70
C GLY A 44 -9.69 -25.74 -10.88
N PHE A 45 -10.03 -25.01 -9.82
CA PHE A 45 -10.96 -23.90 -9.87
C PHE A 45 -10.29 -22.58 -10.24
N TRP A 46 -9.05 -22.36 -9.80
CA TRP A 46 -8.28 -21.17 -10.06
C TRP A 46 -7.22 -21.41 -11.13
N ILE A 47 -7.11 -20.50 -12.08
CA ILE A 47 -5.95 -20.41 -12.97
C ILE A 47 -4.80 -19.77 -12.18
N TYR A 48 -3.71 -20.52 -11.98
CA TYR A 48 -2.63 -20.12 -11.10
C TYR A 48 -1.47 -19.52 -11.88
N ASN A 49 -1.16 -18.23 -11.64
CA ASN A 49 -0.07 -17.46 -12.29
C ASN A 49 -0.06 -17.53 -13.83
N ASP A 50 -1.22 -17.59 -14.47
CA ASP A 50 -1.35 -17.67 -15.92
C ASP A 50 -2.49 -16.76 -16.41
N LEU A 51 -2.23 -15.44 -16.44
CA LEU A 51 -3.20 -14.45 -16.93
C LEU A 51 -3.54 -14.65 -18.41
N PRO A 52 -2.59 -14.93 -19.33
CA PRO A 52 -2.93 -15.22 -20.72
C PRO A 52 -4.01 -16.29 -20.86
N LYS A 53 -3.87 -17.40 -20.13
CA LYS A 53 -4.89 -18.46 -20.11
C LYS A 53 -6.23 -17.97 -19.59
N ALA A 54 -6.24 -17.13 -18.55
CA ALA A 54 -7.48 -16.59 -18.02
C ALA A 54 -8.21 -15.68 -19.03
N PHE A 55 -7.48 -14.88 -19.79
CA PHE A 55 -8.04 -14.04 -20.85
C PHE A 55 -8.57 -14.88 -22.03
N GLU A 56 -7.87 -15.96 -22.40
CA GLU A 56 -8.35 -16.89 -23.45
C GLU A 56 -9.63 -17.58 -23.02
N GLU A 57 -9.68 -18.16 -21.82
CA GLU A 57 -10.87 -18.83 -21.29
C GLU A 57 -12.08 -17.85 -21.18
N ALA A 58 -11.83 -16.61 -20.78
CA ALA A 58 -12.87 -15.60 -20.74
C ALA A 58 -13.43 -15.24 -22.10
N LYS A 59 -12.59 -15.20 -23.14
CA LYS A 59 -13.05 -15.00 -24.53
C LYS A 59 -13.90 -16.16 -25.03
N GLU A 60 -13.53 -17.39 -24.69
CA GLU A 60 -14.24 -18.60 -25.10
C GLU A 60 -15.58 -18.75 -24.37
N THR A 61 -15.61 -18.46 -23.06
CA THR A 61 -16.80 -18.66 -22.23
C THR A 61 -17.73 -17.45 -22.16
N GLY A 62 -17.24 -16.27 -22.55
CA GLY A 62 -17.97 -15.01 -22.39
C GLY A 62 -18.12 -14.56 -20.94
N LYS A 63 -17.43 -15.18 -19.97
CA LYS A 63 -17.46 -14.79 -18.57
C LYS A 63 -16.51 -13.63 -18.28
N PRO A 64 -16.81 -12.76 -17.28
CA PRO A 64 -15.85 -11.80 -16.76
C PRO A 64 -14.72 -12.52 -16.03
N ILE A 65 -13.60 -11.82 -15.83
CA ILE A 65 -12.43 -12.34 -15.13
C ILE A 65 -12.35 -11.71 -13.74
N ILE A 66 -12.10 -12.51 -12.72
CA ILE A 66 -11.60 -12.03 -11.44
C ILE A 66 -10.12 -12.35 -11.33
N VAL A 67 -9.28 -11.33 -11.12
CA VAL A 67 -7.85 -11.48 -10.86
C VAL A 67 -7.57 -11.13 -9.41
N VAL A 68 -7.08 -12.10 -8.63
CA VAL A 68 -6.67 -11.91 -7.25
C VAL A 68 -5.14 -11.84 -7.21
N LEU A 69 -4.61 -10.64 -6.96
CA LEU A 69 -3.19 -10.41 -6.70
C LEU A 69 -2.92 -10.55 -5.21
N ARG A 70 -2.06 -11.47 -4.82
CA ARG A 70 -1.78 -11.72 -3.39
C ARG A 70 -0.37 -12.25 -3.16
N CYS A 71 0.17 -12.00 -1.98
CA CYS A 71 1.47 -12.49 -1.56
C CYS A 71 1.32 -13.64 -0.57
N ILE A 72 1.66 -14.88 -0.97
CA ILE A 72 1.52 -16.07 -0.10
C ILE A 72 2.44 -16.06 1.14
N PRO A 73 3.69 -15.57 1.08
CA PRO A 73 4.52 -15.49 2.27
C PRO A 73 4.02 -14.51 3.35
N CYS A 74 3.00 -13.70 3.04
CA CYS A 74 2.39 -12.75 3.97
C CYS A 74 1.27 -13.43 4.76
N GLU A 75 1.41 -13.55 6.09
CA GLU A 75 0.40 -14.22 6.95
C GLU A 75 -0.96 -13.53 6.95
N GLU A 76 -0.98 -12.20 6.84
CA GLU A 76 -2.21 -11.42 6.78
C GLU A 76 -3.00 -11.68 5.48
N CYS A 77 -2.29 -11.94 4.37
CA CYS A 77 -2.93 -12.27 3.10
C CYS A 77 -3.55 -13.68 3.12
N VAL A 78 -2.92 -14.61 3.83
CA VAL A 78 -3.40 -16.00 3.97
C VAL A 78 -4.70 -16.05 4.74
N LYS A 79 -4.84 -15.28 5.82
CA LYS A 79 -6.08 -15.23 6.61
C LYS A 79 -7.27 -14.78 5.78
N LEU A 80 -7.09 -13.78 4.92
CA LEU A 80 -8.15 -13.31 4.04
C LEU A 80 -8.57 -14.39 3.03
N ASP A 81 -7.61 -15.17 2.57
CA ASP A 81 -7.77 -16.19 1.55
C ASP A 81 -8.46 -17.47 2.08
N ASP A 82 -8.05 -17.95 3.24
CA ASP A 82 -8.66 -19.12 3.89
C ASP A 82 -10.13 -18.85 4.31
N GLU A 83 -10.45 -17.59 4.65
CA GLU A 83 -11.82 -17.17 4.97
C GLU A 83 -12.63 -16.81 3.71
N LEU A 84 -11.97 -16.34 2.61
CA LEU A 84 -12.64 -15.68 1.49
C LEU A 84 -13.03 -16.61 0.34
N VAL A 85 -12.25 -17.66 0.06
CA VAL A 85 -12.23 -18.09 -1.33
C VAL A 85 -12.75 -19.51 -1.55
N ASP A 86 -12.53 -20.42 -0.66
CA ASP A 86 -12.71 -21.83 -0.98
C ASP A 86 -13.97 -22.48 -0.39
N THR A 87 -14.56 -21.87 0.64
CA THR A 87 -15.65 -22.54 1.40
C THR A 87 -16.87 -21.68 1.73
N ASP A 88 -16.84 -20.36 1.47
CA ASP A 88 -17.99 -19.50 1.82
C ASP A 88 -19.18 -19.78 0.88
N PRO A 89 -20.36 -20.12 1.44
CA PRO A 89 -21.54 -20.50 0.63
C PRO A 89 -22.15 -19.37 -0.18
N VAL A 90 -21.80 -18.11 0.09
CA VAL A 90 -22.28 -16.93 -0.65
C VAL A 90 -21.29 -16.56 -1.75
N ILE A 91 -20.00 -16.60 -1.47
CA ILE A 91 -18.95 -16.19 -2.39
C ILE A 91 -18.77 -17.21 -3.51
N ARG A 92 -18.76 -18.49 -3.22
CA ARG A 92 -18.50 -19.55 -4.20
C ARG A 92 -19.43 -19.52 -5.41
N PRO A 93 -20.75 -19.42 -5.29
CA PRO A 93 -21.66 -19.35 -6.44
C PRO A 93 -21.47 -18.08 -7.29
N LEU A 94 -21.01 -16.97 -6.68
CA LEU A 94 -20.67 -15.76 -7.43
C LEU A 94 -19.37 -15.95 -8.22
N LEU A 95 -18.33 -16.53 -7.62
CA LEU A 95 -17.06 -16.83 -8.29
C LEU A 95 -17.22 -17.79 -9.48
N GLU A 96 -18.14 -18.72 -9.43
CA GLU A 96 -18.44 -19.66 -10.54
C GLU A 96 -18.94 -18.95 -11.81
N GLN A 97 -19.38 -17.70 -11.69
CA GLN A 97 -19.79 -16.87 -12.83
C GLN A 97 -18.60 -16.12 -13.46
N PHE A 98 -17.41 -16.22 -12.90
CA PHE A 98 -16.18 -15.63 -13.41
C PHE A 98 -15.19 -16.69 -13.91
N VAL A 99 -14.25 -16.27 -14.72
CA VAL A 99 -12.96 -16.95 -14.88
C VAL A 99 -12.06 -16.49 -13.74
N CYS A 100 -11.67 -17.39 -12.86
CA CYS A 100 -10.95 -17.07 -11.63
C CYS A 100 -9.44 -17.23 -11.81
N ALA A 101 -8.67 -16.13 -11.74
CA ALA A 101 -7.23 -16.12 -11.83
C ALA A 101 -6.58 -15.68 -10.52
N ARG A 102 -5.57 -16.45 -10.07
CA ARG A 102 -4.80 -16.18 -8.85
C ARG A 102 -3.34 -15.88 -9.21
N GLN A 103 -2.91 -14.67 -8.93
CA GLN A 103 -1.52 -14.22 -9.13
C GLN A 103 -0.83 -14.07 -7.78
N VAL A 104 0.18 -14.90 -7.53
CA VAL A 104 0.93 -14.90 -6.26
C VAL A 104 2.27 -14.20 -6.36
N SER A 105 2.57 -13.65 -7.52
CA SER A 105 3.75 -12.86 -7.83
C SER A 105 3.40 -11.78 -8.85
N THR A 106 4.14 -10.68 -8.82
CA THR A 106 4.00 -9.63 -9.83
C THR A 106 4.97 -9.75 -11.00
N ASN A 107 5.72 -10.86 -11.10
CA ASN A 107 6.58 -11.15 -12.26
C ASN A 107 5.74 -11.17 -13.55
N GLY A 108 6.15 -10.42 -14.57
CA GLY A 108 5.45 -10.34 -15.84
C GLY A 108 4.07 -9.68 -15.80
N LEU A 109 3.71 -9.03 -14.69
CA LEU A 109 2.41 -8.35 -14.56
C LEU A 109 2.38 -7.10 -15.43
N ASP A 110 1.37 -6.96 -16.29
CA ASP A 110 1.14 -5.73 -17.05
C ASP A 110 0.75 -4.56 -16.13
N LEU A 111 1.71 -3.66 -15.86
CA LEU A 111 1.53 -2.48 -15.00
C LEU A 111 0.68 -1.38 -15.65
N ASN A 112 0.39 -1.47 -16.95
CA ASN A 112 -0.53 -0.55 -17.62
C ASN A 112 -2.00 -0.98 -17.44
N LEU A 113 -2.23 -2.25 -17.13
CA LEU A 113 -3.55 -2.79 -16.80
C LEU A 113 -3.78 -2.84 -15.28
N PHE A 114 -2.82 -3.39 -14.54
CA PHE A 114 -2.94 -3.64 -13.10
C PHE A 114 -2.27 -2.53 -12.27
N GLN A 115 -2.96 -1.40 -12.14
CA GLN A 115 -2.53 -0.30 -11.27
C GLN A 115 -3.32 -0.34 -9.96
N PHE A 116 -2.60 -0.48 -8.84
CA PHE A 116 -3.15 -0.62 -7.49
C PHE A 116 -2.15 -0.13 -6.44
N ASP A 117 -2.59 0.00 -5.21
CA ASP A 117 -1.71 0.34 -4.09
C ASP A 117 -0.74 -0.80 -3.78
N THR A 118 0.50 -0.65 -4.21
CA THR A 118 1.54 -1.68 -4.07
C THR A 118 2.02 -1.89 -2.63
N ASP A 119 1.64 -1.05 -1.69
CA ASP A 119 1.87 -1.29 -0.25
C ASP A 119 0.86 -2.26 0.36
N GLN A 120 -0.23 -2.53 -0.36
CA GLN A 120 -1.17 -3.59 -0.02
C GLN A 120 -0.59 -4.95 -0.40
N SER A 121 -0.98 -5.97 0.34
CA SER A 121 -0.59 -7.36 0.06
C SER A 121 -1.67 -8.15 -0.67
N PHE A 122 -2.75 -7.50 -1.03
CA PHE A 122 -3.94 -8.10 -1.64
C PHE A 122 -4.67 -7.04 -2.47
N ALA A 123 -4.97 -7.35 -3.74
CA ALA A 123 -5.79 -6.54 -4.62
C ALA A 123 -6.60 -7.44 -5.56
N VAL A 124 -7.84 -7.09 -5.81
CA VAL A 124 -8.73 -7.79 -6.74
C VAL A 124 -9.12 -6.85 -7.88
N PHE A 125 -9.13 -7.40 -9.09
CA PHE A 125 -9.65 -6.74 -10.29
C PHE A 125 -10.76 -7.56 -10.89
N PHE A 126 -11.82 -6.89 -11.32
CA PHE A 126 -12.90 -7.45 -12.13
C PHE A 126 -12.76 -6.91 -13.54
N LEU A 127 -12.63 -7.80 -14.53
CA LEU A 127 -12.25 -7.44 -15.90
C LEU A 127 -13.16 -8.09 -16.93
N ASN A 128 -13.29 -7.45 -18.07
CA ASN A 128 -13.74 -8.10 -19.29
C ASN A 128 -12.56 -8.80 -19.99
N ALA A 129 -12.86 -9.72 -20.90
CA ALA A 129 -11.87 -10.43 -21.72
C ALA A 129 -11.03 -9.52 -22.63
N ASP A 130 -11.47 -8.28 -22.90
CA ASP A 130 -10.71 -7.27 -23.67
C ASP A 130 -9.83 -6.36 -22.78
N GLY A 131 -9.76 -6.64 -21.47
CA GLY A 131 -9.02 -5.86 -20.50
C GLY A 131 -9.75 -4.61 -19.98
N THR A 132 -11.02 -4.41 -20.30
CA THR A 132 -11.85 -3.37 -19.68
C THR A 132 -12.04 -3.69 -18.19
N ILE A 133 -11.75 -2.73 -17.29
CA ILE A 133 -11.88 -2.90 -15.84
C ILE A 133 -13.30 -2.52 -15.42
N TYR A 134 -14.02 -3.44 -14.80
CA TYR A 134 -15.34 -3.18 -14.18
C TYR A 134 -15.18 -2.54 -12.80
N GLY A 135 -14.20 -2.99 -12.02
CA GLY A 135 -13.93 -2.46 -10.70
C GLY A 135 -12.75 -3.12 -10.02
N ARG A 136 -12.49 -2.65 -8.81
CA ARG A 136 -11.43 -3.13 -7.91
C ARG A 136 -12.02 -3.47 -6.56
N PHE A 137 -11.35 -4.37 -5.84
CA PHE A 137 -11.67 -4.65 -4.44
C PHE A 137 -10.36 -4.90 -3.68
N GLY A 138 -10.37 -4.66 -2.38
CA GLY A 138 -9.21 -4.78 -1.52
C GLY A 138 -8.59 -3.42 -1.22
N THR A 139 -8.51 -3.13 0.06
CA THR A 139 -7.89 -1.92 0.59
C THR A 139 -7.32 -2.19 1.97
N ARG A 140 -6.53 -1.26 2.48
CA ARG A 140 -5.92 -1.33 3.79
C ARG A 140 -5.55 0.06 4.27
N SER A 141 -5.91 0.36 5.50
CA SER A 141 -5.52 1.61 6.17
C SER A 141 -4.62 1.39 7.38
N HIS A 142 -4.30 0.12 7.70
CA HIS A 142 -3.51 -0.25 8.86
C HIS A 142 -2.51 -1.37 8.51
N ARG A 143 -1.39 -1.45 9.22
CA ARG A 143 -0.31 -2.38 8.87
C ARG A 143 -0.65 -3.86 9.11
N THR A 144 -1.38 -4.15 10.17
CA THR A 144 -1.68 -5.52 10.64
C THR A 144 -3.16 -5.84 10.66
N GLU A 145 -4.03 -4.85 10.46
CA GLU A 145 -5.48 -5.00 10.50
C GLU A 145 -6.07 -4.66 9.13
N TRP A 146 -6.93 -5.51 8.63
CA TRP A 146 -7.65 -5.33 7.37
C TRP A 146 -9.19 -5.34 7.56
N ARG A 147 -9.68 -5.94 8.64
CA ARG A 147 -11.12 -6.07 8.94
C ARG A 147 -11.90 -4.75 8.95
N PRO A 148 -11.33 -3.61 9.35
CA PRO A 148 -12.03 -2.33 9.23
C PRO A 148 -12.26 -1.86 7.79
N ASP A 149 -11.52 -2.40 6.82
CA ASP A 149 -11.49 -1.87 5.47
C ASP A 149 -12.11 -2.82 4.43
N VAL A 150 -12.23 -4.13 4.72
CA VAL A 150 -12.78 -5.15 3.81
C VAL A 150 -13.55 -6.24 4.56
N SER A 151 -14.53 -6.85 3.89
CA SER A 151 -15.30 -7.97 4.41
C SER A 151 -15.77 -8.92 3.30
N LEU A 152 -16.22 -10.13 3.67
CA LEU A 152 -16.85 -11.08 2.74
C LEU A 152 -18.12 -10.52 2.12
N LYS A 153 -18.93 -9.81 2.88
CA LYS A 153 -20.16 -9.17 2.37
C LYS A 153 -19.83 -8.08 1.35
N GLY A 154 -18.81 -7.26 1.62
CA GLY A 154 -18.33 -6.26 0.67
C GLY A 154 -17.78 -6.89 -0.61
N LEU A 155 -17.07 -8.03 -0.52
CA LEU A 155 -16.64 -8.78 -1.70
C LEU A 155 -17.83 -9.32 -2.49
N ALA A 156 -18.81 -9.92 -1.83
CA ALA A 156 -20.02 -10.40 -2.50
C ALA A 156 -20.74 -9.28 -3.25
N ALA A 157 -20.88 -8.11 -2.62
CA ALA A 157 -21.48 -6.94 -3.26
C ALA A 157 -20.67 -6.44 -4.47
N ALA A 158 -19.32 -6.42 -4.37
CA ALA A 158 -18.47 -6.01 -5.49
C ALA A 158 -18.51 -7.03 -6.64
N LEU A 159 -18.54 -8.34 -6.35
CA LEU A 159 -18.76 -9.39 -7.36
C LEU A 159 -20.08 -9.20 -8.09
N GLN A 160 -21.17 -8.99 -7.34
CA GLN A 160 -22.49 -8.78 -7.91
C GLN A 160 -22.52 -7.54 -8.81
N GLY A 161 -21.96 -6.41 -8.34
CA GLY A 161 -21.87 -5.19 -9.15
C GLY A 161 -21.02 -5.36 -10.41
N ALA A 162 -19.94 -6.16 -10.33
CA ALA A 162 -19.13 -6.47 -11.51
C ALA A 162 -19.89 -7.32 -12.54
N LEU A 163 -20.73 -8.27 -12.10
CA LEU A 163 -21.61 -9.05 -12.98
C LEU A 163 -22.67 -8.18 -13.63
N GLU A 164 -23.25 -7.22 -12.92
CA GLU A 164 -24.21 -6.26 -13.47
C GLU A 164 -23.56 -5.39 -14.54
N LEU A 165 -22.34 -4.87 -14.30
CA LEU A 165 -21.59 -4.13 -15.30
C LEU A 165 -21.21 -4.98 -16.51
N HIS A 166 -20.89 -6.26 -16.30
CA HIS A 166 -20.59 -7.19 -17.39
C HIS A 166 -21.82 -7.48 -18.24
N ALA A 167 -22.99 -7.63 -17.63
CA ALA A 167 -24.24 -7.88 -18.35
C ALA A 167 -24.65 -6.71 -19.27
N ASP A 168 -24.29 -5.47 -18.92
CA ASP A 168 -24.53 -4.27 -19.74
C ASP A 168 -23.39 -4.00 -20.74
N TYR A 169 -22.29 -4.70 -20.69
CA TYR A 169 -21.17 -4.50 -21.61
C TYR A 169 -21.55 -4.95 -23.04
N PRO A 170 -21.24 -4.18 -24.10
CA PRO A 170 -20.33 -3.01 -24.15
C PRO A 170 -21.02 -1.63 -24.02
N ASN A 171 -22.30 -1.52 -23.67
CA ASN A 171 -23.03 -0.24 -23.63
C ASN A 171 -22.41 0.74 -22.62
N ASN A 172 -21.87 0.21 -21.53
CA ASN A 172 -21.24 0.98 -20.46
C ASN A 172 -19.72 1.20 -20.65
N LYS A 173 -19.13 0.85 -21.78
CA LYS A 173 -17.69 0.91 -22.04
C LYS A 173 -17.10 2.31 -21.84
N GLU A 174 -17.84 3.35 -22.23
CA GLU A 174 -17.37 4.75 -22.13
C GLU A 174 -17.17 5.16 -20.64
N ILE A 175 -18.12 4.83 -19.77
CA ILE A 175 -18.01 5.17 -18.33
C ILE A 175 -16.96 4.33 -17.59
N LEU A 176 -16.56 3.20 -18.15
CA LEU A 176 -15.52 2.33 -17.60
C LEU A 176 -14.11 2.76 -18.04
N ALA A 177 -13.97 3.59 -19.07
CA ALA A 177 -12.67 4.00 -19.60
C ALA A 177 -11.77 4.67 -18.55
N GLY A 178 -12.35 5.46 -17.63
CA GLY A 178 -11.65 6.11 -16.55
C GLY A 178 -11.04 5.16 -15.49
N LYS A 179 -11.44 3.88 -15.49
CA LYS A 179 -10.86 2.87 -14.59
C LYS A 179 -9.48 2.38 -15.02
N ARG A 180 -9.00 2.80 -16.18
CA ARG A 180 -7.63 2.54 -16.66
C ARG A 180 -6.82 3.84 -16.62
N GLY A 181 -5.68 3.80 -15.95
CA GLY A 181 -4.79 4.95 -15.84
C GLY A 181 -3.86 5.13 -17.04
N THR A 182 -3.06 6.20 -16.98
CA THR A 182 -1.96 6.41 -17.91
C THR A 182 -0.88 5.34 -17.72
N PRO A 183 -0.15 4.96 -18.79
CA PRO A 183 0.96 4.02 -18.67
C PRO A 183 1.98 4.46 -17.62
N LEU A 184 2.56 3.49 -16.91
CA LEU A 184 3.63 3.72 -15.95
C LEU A 184 5.00 3.84 -16.66
N GLU A 185 6.06 4.06 -15.88
CA GLU A 185 7.42 4.27 -16.36
C GLU A 185 7.98 3.05 -17.10
N VAL A 186 7.48 1.86 -16.81
CA VAL A 186 7.78 0.57 -17.46
C VAL A 186 6.50 -0.25 -17.57
N SER A 187 6.48 -1.23 -18.49
CA SER A 187 5.29 -2.07 -18.73
C SER A 187 5.19 -3.23 -17.75
N SER A 188 6.30 -3.71 -17.19
CA SER A 188 6.32 -4.82 -16.22
C SER A 188 7.37 -4.61 -15.13
N PRO A 189 7.20 -5.21 -13.93
CA PRO A 189 8.05 -4.93 -12.77
C PRO A 189 9.53 -5.24 -12.97
N GLU A 190 9.87 -6.33 -13.67
CA GLU A 190 11.25 -6.73 -13.94
C GLU A 190 12.00 -5.79 -14.89
N GLU A 191 11.32 -4.87 -15.56
CA GLU A 191 11.95 -3.86 -16.42
C GLU A 191 12.55 -2.69 -15.61
N PHE A 192 12.17 -2.51 -14.34
CA PHE A 192 12.79 -1.48 -13.50
C PHE A 192 14.27 -1.74 -13.29
N PRO A 193 15.15 -0.72 -13.42
CA PRO A 193 16.60 -0.86 -13.29
C PRO A 193 17.08 -1.53 -12.00
N THR A 194 16.31 -1.44 -10.90
CA THR A 194 16.64 -2.07 -9.62
C THR A 194 16.20 -3.52 -9.51
N LEU A 195 15.37 -3.99 -10.44
CA LEU A 195 14.81 -5.35 -10.45
C LEU A 195 15.33 -6.18 -11.62
N LYS A 196 15.70 -5.55 -12.74
CA LYS A 196 16.05 -6.15 -14.04
C LYS A 196 17.09 -7.27 -13.96
N ASP A 197 18.14 -7.10 -13.17
CA ASP A 197 19.22 -8.10 -13.10
C ASP A 197 18.96 -9.19 -12.04
N ARG A 198 17.85 -9.10 -11.33
CA ARG A 198 17.53 -9.99 -10.21
C ARG A 198 16.34 -10.89 -10.48
N TYR A 199 15.46 -10.48 -11.35
CA TYR A 199 14.17 -11.13 -11.59
C TYR A 199 13.90 -11.29 -13.08
N THR A 200 13.05 -12.26 -13.41
CA THR A 200 12.53 -12.48 -14.76
C THR A 200 11.01 -12.27 -14.76
N ASP A 201 10.40 -12.32 -15.93
CA ASP A 201 8.95 -12.25 -16.14
C ASP A 201 8.16 -13.43 -15.53
N ARG A 202 8.85 -14.43 -14.98
CA ARG A 202 8.23 -15.65 -14.43
C ARG A 202 8.85 -16.07 -13.10
N LEU A 203 8.02 -16.70 -12.26
CA LEU A 203 8.51 -17.41 -11.07
C LEU A 203 9.36 -18.61 -11.48
N SER A 204 10.49 -18.81 -10.80
CA SER A 204 11.24 -20.06 -10.91
C SER A 204 10.44 -21.22 -10.33
N ASN A 205 10.30 -22.31 -11.08
CA ASN A 205 9.63 -23.52 -10.60
C ASN A 205 10.58 -24.47 -9.84
N ASP A 206 11.88 -24.17 -9.86
CA ASP A 206 12.92 -25.03 -9.29
C ASP A 206 13.15 -24.77 -7.78
N SER A 207 14.38 -24.64 -7.37
CA SER A 207 14.75 -24.38 -5.98
C SER A 207 14.85 -22.88 -5.72
N ASN A 208 14.01 -22.22 -5.05
CA ASN A 208 14.02 -20.81 -4.62
C ASN A 208 12.90 -19.94 -5.24
N ILE A 209 11.67 -20.46 -5.25
CA ILE A 209 10.49 -19.73 -5.74
C ILE A 209 10.39 -18.35 -5.04
N VAL A 210 10.51 -18.31 -3.71
CA VAL A 210 10.39 -17.07 -2.92
C VAL A 210 11.44 -16.02 -3.29
N LYS A 211 12.65 -16.45 -3.67
CA LYS A 211 13.72 -15.52 -4.10
C LYS A 211 13.52 -14.99 -5.51
N SER A 212 12.79 -15.71 -6.36
CA SER A 212 12.45 -15.29 -7.72
C SER A 212 11.20 -14.44 -7.80
N CYS A 213 10.44 -14.29 -6.69
CA CYS A 213 9.20 -13.56 -6.63
C CYS A 213 9.44 -12.06 -6.50
N ILE A 214 8.83 -11.27 -7.38
CA ILE A 214 8.69 -9.83 -7.21
C ILE A 214 7.46 -9.57 -6.37
N HIS A 215 7.65 -8.97 -5.20
CA HIS A 215 6.56 -8.59 -4.29
C HIS A 215 5.98 -7.23 -4.68
N CYS A 216 4.68 -7.01 -4.46
CA CYS A 216 3.99 -5.77 -4.83
C CYS A 216 4.72 -4.51 -4.36
N HIS A 217 5.14 -4.45 -3.09
CA HIS A 217 5.84 -3.27 -2.55
C HIS A 217 7.17 -2.95 -3.26
N GLN A 218 7.83 -3.94 -3.89
CA GLN A 218 9.07 -3.70 -4.63
C GLN A 218 8.83 -2.86 -5.89
N ILE A 219 7.62 -2.88 -6.46
CA ILE A 219 7.23 -2.00 -7.58
C ILE A 219 7.25 -0.54 -7.11
N GLY A 220 6.57 -0.23 -6.00
CA GLY A 220 6.57 1.11 -5.44
C GLY A 220 7.96 1.60 -5.03
N ASP A 221 8.79 0.71 -4.45
CA ASP A 221 10.18 1.02 -4.12
C ASP A 221 11.01 1.30 -5.37
N ALA A 222 10.87 0.48 -6.42
CA ALA A 222 11.60 0.65 -7.68
C ALA A 222 11.22 1.96 -8.40
N ARG A 223 9.94 2.34 -8.39
CA ARG A 223 9.45 3.62 -8.92
C ARG A 223 10.08 4.80 -8.18
N ARG A 224 10.05 4.79 -6.84
CA ARG A 224 10.68 5.85 -6.03
C ARG A 224 12.20 5.92 -6.24
N ASP A 225 12.85 4.78 -6.34
CA ASP A 225 14.30 4.68 -6.63
C ASP A 225 14.66 5.28 -8.00
N LEU A 226 13.79 5.18 -9.00
CA LEU A 226 14.00 5.75 -10.32
C LEU A 226 14.18 7.27 -10.22
N TYR A 227 13.23 7.98 -9.58
CA TYR A 227 13.30 9.42 -9.36
C TYR A 227 14.46 9.81 -8.43
N ARG A 228 14.68 9.05 -7.36
CA ARG A 228 15.77 9.35 -6.42
C ARG A 228 17.15 9.23 -7.05
N LYS A 229 17.35 8.27 -7.96
CA LYS A 229 18.62 8.07 -8.68
C LYS A 229 18.84 9.09 -9.78
N SER A 230 17.80 9.59 -10.44
CA SER A 230 17.91 10.68 -11.43
C SER A 230 18.15 12.04 -10.76
N GLY A 231 18.02 12.14 -9.42
CA GLY A 231 18.11 13.41 -8.68
C GLY A 231 16.84 14.26 -8.75
N GLU A 232 15.75 13.69 -9.27
CA GLU A 232 14.45 14.34 -9.34
C GLU A 232 13.67 14.20 -8.03
N ALA A 233 12.71 15.09 -7.80
CA ALA A 233 11.76 14.97 -6.70
C ALA A 233 10.81 13.80 -6.96
N ILE A 234 10.49 13.04 -5.92
CA ILE A 234 9.45 12.01 -6.03
C ILE A 234 8.08 12.71 -6.22
N PRO A 235 7.33 12.38 -7.29
CA PRO A 235 6.02 13.00 -7.51
C PRO A 235 5.05 12.77 -6.34
N PRO A 236 4.19 13.74 -5.98
CA PRO A 236 3.22 13.60 -4.89
C PRO A 236 2.35 12.35 -5.02
N ARG A 237 1.92 12.01 -6.23
CA ARG A 237 1.13 10.79 -6.50
C ARG A 237 1.87 9.50 -6.16
N LEU A 238 3.19 9.48 -6.30
CA LEU A 238 4.01 8.31 -5.99
C LEU A 238 4.40 8.27 -4.50
N LEU A 239 4.39 9.42 -3.84
CA LEU A 239 4.64 9.51 -2.41
C LEU A 239 3.40 9.16 -1.59
N ASP A 240 2.24 9.72 -1.97
CA ASP A 240 0.93 9.49 -1.33
C ASP A 240 0.01 8.70 -2.31
N PRO A 241 0.35 7.42 -2.66
CA PRO A 241 -0.41 6.66 -3.63
C PRO A 241 -1.74 6.18 -3.03
N PHE A 242 -2.77 6.10 -3.87
CA PHE A 242 -4.09 5.56 -3.53
C PHE A 242 -4.62 6.08 -2.19
N PRO A 243 -4.91 7.40 -2.08
CA PRO A 243 -5.35 7.99 -0.83
C PRO A 243 -6.60 7.30 -0.29
N HIS A 244 -6.59 6.96 1.01
CA HIS A 244 -7.75 6.37 1.65
C HIS A 244 -8.88 7.41 1.77
N PRO A 245 -10.18 7.05 1.65
CA PRO A 245 -11.29 8.00 1.78
C PRO A 245 -11.29 8.85 3.06
N LYS A 246 -10.66 8.39 4.13
CA LYS A 246 -10.42 9.16 5.37
C LYS A 246 -9.74 10.52 5.13
N VAL A 247 -8.96 10.63 4.05
CA VAL A 247 -8.24 11.87 3.68
C VAL A 247 -9.20 13.00 3.32
N ILE A 248 -10.35 12.63 2.76
CA ILE A 248 -11.44 13.57 2.42
C ILE A 248 -12.55 13.57 3.46
N GLY A 249 -12.37 12.90 4.59
CA GLY A 249 -13.31 12.85 5.70
C GLY A 249 -14.37 11.75 5.61
N LEU A 250 -14.20 10.73 4.77
CA LEU A 250 -15.14 9.62 4.63
C LEU A 250 -14.62 8.34 5.27
N ILE A 251 -15.50 7.68 6.04
CA ILE A 251 -15.37 6.28 6.41
C ILE A 251 -16.49 5.54 5.70
N LEU A 252 -16.15 4.48 4.96
CA LEU A 252 -17.11 3.64 4.27
C LEU A 252 -17.31 2.33 5.03
N ASP A 253 -18.55 1.83 5.07
CA ASP A 253 -18.88 0.54 5.67
C ASP A 253 -18.29 -0.60 4.80
N PRO A 254 -17.38 -1.42 5.33
CA PRO A 254 -16.77 -2.51 4.57
C PRO A 254 -17.74 -3.65 4.23
N HIS A 255 -18.95 -3.68 4.80
CA HIS A 255 -19.95 -4.74 4.63
C HIS A 255 -20.98 -4.45 3.55
N THR A 256 -20.95 -3.26 2.96
CA THR A 256 -21.92 -2.77 1.97
C THR A 256 -21.23 -2.26 0.72
N PRO A 257 -21.94 -2.08 -0.42
CA PRO A 257 -21.38 -1.42 -1.57
C PRO A 257 -21.07 0.05 -1.25
N ALA A 258 -19.81 0.41 -1.09
CA ALA A 258 -19.27 1.77 -0.92
C ALA A 258 -20.25 2.77 -0.25
N THR A 259 -20.85 2.38 0.89
CA THR A 259 -21.81 3.18 1.64
C THR A 259 -21.10 3.97 2.76
N VAL A 260 -21.48 5.22 2.93
CA VAL A 260 -20.88 6.13 3.91
C VAL A 260 -21.33 5.74 5.31
N GLU A 261 -20.39 5.33 6.15
CA GLU A 261 -20.60 5.04 7.58
C GLU A 261 -20.40 6.29 8.44
N THR A 262 -19.40 7.12 8.10
CA THR A 262 -19.08 8.34 8.86
C THR A 262 -18.61 9.45 7.94
N VAL A 263 -19.01 10.67 8.23
CA VAL A 263 -18.50 11.90 7.62
C VAL A 263 -17.84 12.72 8.73
N ALA A 264 -16.56 13.04 8.57
CA ALA A 264 -15.83 13.87 9.52
C ALA A 264 -16.28 15.32 9.41
N GLU A 265 -16.48 16.00 10.54
CA GLU A 265 -16.73 17.43 10.57
C GLU A 265 -15.56 18.22 9.96
N GLU A 266 -15.83 19.39 9.43
CA GLU A 266 -14.83 20.29 8.82
C GLU A 266 -13.96 19.59 7.76
N SER A 267 -14.55 18.67 6.99
CA SER A 267 -13.88 17.92 5.93
C SER A 267 -14.45 18.25 4.56
N PRO A 268 -13.69 18.02 3.47
CA PRO A 268 -14.20 18.19 2.11
C PRO A 268 -15.54 17.46 1.87
N ALA A 269 -15.70 16.27 2.47
CA ALA A 269 -16.93 15.49 2.34
C ALA A 269 -18.13 16.15 3.05
N SER A 270 -17.92 16.71 4.27
CA SER A 270 -18.98 17.42 4.99
C SER A 270 -19.38 18.73 4.31
N GLU A 271 -18.39 19.47 3.80
CA GLU A 271 -18.61 20.73 3.05
C GLU A 271 -19.36 20.48 1.73
N ALA A 272 -19.11 19.34 1.07
CA ALA A 272 -19.83 18.91 -0.13
C ALA A 272 -21.27 18.43 0.17
N GLY A 273 -21.65 18.24 1.43
CA GLY A 273 -22.98 17.78 1.83
C GLY A 273 -23.19 16.27 1.66
N ILE A 274 -22.12 15.47 1.67
CA ILE A 274 -22.21 14.01 1.77
C ILE A 274 -22.75 13.65 3.17
N GLN A 275 -23.61 12.63 3.24
CA GLN A 275 -24.30 12.22 4.46
C GLN A 275 -24.02 10.74 4.78
N VAL A 276 -24.13 10.41 6.06
CA VAL A 276 -24.15 9.01 6.51
C VAL A 276 -25.32 8.28 5.85
N GLY A 277 -25.06 7.08 5.33
CA GLY A 277 -26.03 6.29 4.59
C GLY A 277 -25.99 6.52 3.06
N ASP A 278 -25.35 7.56 2.55
CA ASP A 278 -25.16 7.73 1.11
C ASP A 278 -24.38 6.54 0.54
N ARG A 279 -24.92 5.91 -0.50
CA ARG A 279 -24.20 4.90 -1.27
C ARG A 279 -23.58 5.56 -2.51
N LEU A 280 -22.28 5.55 -2.63
CA LEU A 280 -21.56 6.10 -3.77
C LEU A 280 -21.87 5.25 -5.02
N LEU A 281 -22.55 5.81 -6.01
CA LEU A 281 -22.85 5.16 -7.27
C LEU A 281 -21.76 5.39 -8.30
N THR A 282 -21.36 6.66 -8.48
CA THR A 282 -20.26 7.04 -9.36
C THR A 282 -19.37 8.12 -8.74
N MET A 283 -18.09 8.14 -9.14
CA MET A 283 -17.15 9.25 -8.91
C MET A 283 -16.45 9.55 -10.23
N ASN A 284 -16.44 10.83 -10.64
CA ASN A 284 -15.97 11.24 -11.96
C ASN A 284 -16.54 10.34 -13.08
N ARG A 285 -17.85 10.10 -13.02
CA ARG A 285 -18.63 9.23 -13.93
C ARG A 285 -18.27 7.74 -13.87
N GLN A 286 -17.27 7.32 -13.11
CA GLN A 286 -16.86 5.92 -12.99
C GLN A 286 -17.75 5.20 -11.97
N PRO A 287 -18.33 4.02 -12.28
CA PRO A 287 -19.07 3.20 -11.31
C PRO A 287 -18.19 2.81 -10.12
N ILE A 288 -18.73 2.88 -8.91
CA ILE A 288 -18.04 2.54 -7.67
C ILE A 288 -18.61 1.22 -7.13
N LEU A 289 -17.78 0.19 -7.11
CA LEU A 289 -18.12 -1.13 -6.57
C LEU A 289 -17.64 -1.32 -5.12
N SER A 290 -16.56 -0.65 -4.76
CA SER A 290 -15.94 -0.78 -3.44
C SER A 290 -15.10 0.45 -3.08
N MET A 291 -14.59 0.45 -1.85
CA MET A 291 -13.62 1.45 -1.38
C MET A 291 -12.37 1.54 -2.29
N ALA A 292 -11.94 0.44 -2.90
CA ALA A 292 -10.78 0.44 -3.80
C ALA A 292 -11.03 1.24 -5.09
N ASP A 293 -12.27 1.31 -5.57
CA ASP A 293 -12.63 2.20 -6.68
C ASP A 293 -12.61 3.67 -6.27
N VAL A 294 -13.03 3.99 -5.04
CA VAL A 294 -12.91 5.36 -4.48
C VAL A 294 -11.44 5.76 -4.41
N GLN A 295 -10.58 4.89 -3.87
CA GLN A 295 -9.13 5.13 -3.83
C GLN A 295 -8.53 5.30 -5.23
N TRP A 296 -9.03 4.56 -6.22
CA TRP A 296 -8.62 4.71 -7.60
C TRP A 296 -8.93 6.12 -8.13
N VAL A 297 -10.16 6.60 -7.97
CA VAL A 297 -10.53 7.95 -8.41
C VAL A 297 -9.70 9.02 -7.69
N LEU A 298 -9.55 8.90 -6.38
CA LEU A 298 -8.70 9.81 -5.59
C LEU A 298 -7.23 9.75 -6.03
N ASP A 299 -6.72 8.58 -6.43
CA ASP A 299 -5.36 8.46 -6.95
C ASP A 299 -5.19 9.18 -8.29
N GLN A 300 -6.20 9.18 -9.15
CA GLN A 300 -6.18 9.91 -10.43
C GLN A 300 -6.42 11.42 -10.27
N THR A 301 -6.98 11.88 -9.14
CA THR A 301 -7.30 13.28 -8.86
C THR A 301 -6.03 14.11 -8.63
N SER A 302 -5.98 15.33 -9.15
CA SER A 302 -4.81 16.22 -9.06
C SER A 302 -4.39 16.51 -7.61
N PRO A 303 -3.11 16.45 -7.26
CA PRO A 303 -2.61 16.88 -5.96
C PRO A 303 -2.73 18.40 -5.73
N GLU A 304 -2.88 19.18 -6.80
CA GLU A 304 -3.05 20.64 -6.75
C GLU A 304 -4.51 21.07 -6.50
N GLY A 305 -5.39 20.09 -6.33
CA GLY A 305 -6.81 20.32 -6.15
C GLY A 305 -7.62 20.12 -7.43
N GLU A 306 -8.85 19.68 -7.25
CA GLU A 306 -9.79 19.41 -8.35
C GLU A 306 -11.19 19.22 -7.77
N THR A 307 -12.21 19.51 -8.59
CA THR A 307 -13.59 19.14 -8.27
C THR A 307 -13.87 17.71 -8.73
N VAL A 308 -14.29 16.85 -7.82
CA VAL A 308 -14.69 15.46 -8.08
C VAL A 308 -16.21 15.39 -8.10
N SER A 309 -16.80 15.03 -9.24
CA SER A 309 -18.25 14.83 -9.34
C SER A 309 -18.63 13.46 -8.76
N LEU A 310 -19.71 13.42 -7.97
CA LEU A 310 -20.28 12.19 -7.42
C LEU A 310 -21.77 12.08 -7.77
N GLU A 311 -22.25 10.88 -7.96
CA GLU A 311 -23.66 10.53 -7.86
C GLU A 311 -23.81 9.55 -6.69
N VAL A 312 -24.70 9.85 -5.78
CA VAL A 312 -25.00 8.97 -4.63
C VAL A 312 -26.45 8.55 -4.63
N ASP A 313 -26.73 7.38 -4.08
CA ASP A 313 -28.09 6.96 -3.72
C ASP A 313 -28.33 7.36 -2.26
N ARG A 314 -29.26 8.28 -2.07
CA ARG A 314 -29.72 8.77 -0.76
C ARG A 314 -31.20 8.43 -0.62
N ASP A 315 -31.52 7.44 0.22
CA ASP A 315 -32.90 6.97 0.45
C ASP A 315 -33.66 6.61 -0.84
N GLY A 316 -32.97 5.92 -1.79
CA GLY A 316 -33.53 5.52 -3.07
C GLY A 316 -33.61 6.64 -4.12
N LYS A 317 -33.01 7.79 -3.85
CA LYS A 317 -32.95 8.92 -4.79
C LYS A 317 -31.50 9.19 -5.20
N LYS A 318 -31.30 9.41 -6.49
CA LYS A 318 -30.01 9.86 -7.02
C LYS A 318 -29.78 11.33 -6.71
N VAL A 319 -28.67 11.64 -6.06
CA VAL A 319 -28.23 12.99 -5.71
C VAL A 319 -26.87 13.23 -6.33
N ALA A 320 -26.76 14.33 -7.09
CA ALA A 320 -25.46 14.79 -7.62
C ALA A 320 -24.77 15.69 -6.58
N ILE A 321 -23.48 15.46 -6.39
CA ILE A 321 -22.65 16.19 -5.40
C ILE A 321 -21.33 16.56 -6.08
N GLU A 322 -20.86 17.78 -5.83
CA GLU A 322 -19.54 18.26 -6.25
C GLU A 322 -18.62 18.32 -5.02
N LEU A 323 -17.61 17.47 -4.98
CA LEU A 323 -16.62 17.43 -3.92
C LEU A 323 -15.41 18.26 -4.33
N GLN A 324 -15.19 19.39 -3.66
CA GLN A 324 -14.04 20.24 -3.89
C GLN A 324 -12.84 19.76 -3.09
N LEU A 325 -11.70 19.53 -3.75
CA LEU A 325 -10.42 19.22 -3.12
C LEU A 325 -9.44 20.35 -3.36
N ASP A 326 -8.84 20.87 -2.30
CA ASP A 326 -7.86 21.95 -2.36
C ASP A 326 -6.45 21.45 -2.62
N SER A 327 -5.54 22.36 -3.01
CA SER A 327 -4.13 22.03 -3.18
C SER A 327 -3.54 21.41 -1.91
N GLY A 328 -2.83 20.30 -2.08
CA GLY A 328 -2.19 19.60 -0.98
C GLY A 328 -3.10 18.66 -0.17
N TRP A 329 -4.36 18.44 -0.57
CA TRP A 329 -5.30 17.53 0.11
C TRP A 329 -4.72 16.14 0.37
N ARG A 330 -3.88 15.61 -0.56
CA ARG A 330 -3.22 14.30 -0.41
C ARG A 330 -2.27 14.23 0.79
N LYS A 331 -1.70 15.36 1.22
CA LYS A 331 -0.75 15.42 2.35
C LYS A 331 -1.36 14.98 3.68
N LYS A 332 -2.69 14.90 3.75
CA LYS A 332 -3.40 14.30 4.89
C LYS A 332 -3.28 12.77 4.96
N SER A 333 -2.71 12.10 3.92
CA SER A 333 -2.47 10.65 3.93
C SER A 333 -1.47 10.26 5.01
N ASP A 334 -1.78 9.19 5.76
CA ASP A 334 -0.83 8.56 6.67
C ASP A 334 0.03 7.53 5.93
N LEU A 335 1.33 7.77 5.92
CA LEU A 335 2.31 6.89 5.28
C LEU A 335 2.95 5.90 6.27
N THR A 336 2.76 6.08 7.58
CA THR A 336 3.51 5.37 8.62
C THR A 336 3.21 3.88 8.68
N TRP A 337 2.00 3.47 8.29
CA TRP A 337 1.57 2.07 8.22
C TRP A 337 2.10 1.33 6.98
N ARG A 338 2.46 2.06 5.92
CA ARG A 338 2.86 1.50 4.61
C ARG A 338 4.18 0.74 4.71
N VAL A 339 4.31 -0.32 3.93
CA VAL A 339 5.58 -1.06 3.81
C VAL A 339 6.68 -0.14 3.30
N SER A 340 6.36 0.74 2.35
CA SER A 340 7.26 1.77 1.80
C SER A 340 7.83 2.73 2.85
N SER A 341 7.19 2.89 4.02
CA SER A 341 7.71 3.72 5.11
C SER A 341 9.11 3.30 5.57
N TRP A 342 9.48 2.03 5.41
CA TRP A 342 10.85 1.57 5.69
C TRP A 342 11.89 2.20 4.75
N GLY A 343 11.58 2.24 3.45
CA GLY A 343 12.42 2.92 2.47
C GLY A 343 12.53 4.41 2.73
N LEU A 344 11.40 5.08 3.03
CA LEU A 344 11.34 6.50 3.36
C LEU A 344 12.13 6.82 4.63
N ARG A 345 12.01 6.00 5.70
CA ARG A 345 12.81 6.15 6.91
C ARG A 345 14.30 6.02 6.63
N ARG A 346 14.69 5.07 5.80
CA ARG A 346 16.09 4.95 5.38
C ARG A 346 16.57 6.23 4.69
N MET A 347 15.82 6.72 3.72
CA MET A 347 16.20 7.89 2.92
C MET A 347 16.24 9.19 3.73
N VAL A 348 15.27 9.40 4.61
CA VAL A 348 14.99 10.72 5.22
C VAL A 348 15.41 10.78 6.69
N THR A 349 15.03 9.80 7.50
CA THR A 349 15.29 9.83 8.94
C THR A 349 16.47 8.98 9.36
N GLY A 350 17.25 8.42 8.39
CA GLY A 350 18.39 7.55 8.68
C GLY A 350 18.02 6.28 9.45
N GLY A 351 16.74 5.84 9.34
CA GLY A 351 16.18 4.68 10.01
C GLY A 351 15.58 4.95 11.39
N MET A 352 15.39 6.20 11.77
CA MET A 352 14.57 6.53 12.96
C MET A 352 13.10 6.33 12.67
N VAL A 353 12.35 5.88 13.68
CA VAL A 353 10.89 5.93 13.76
C VAL A 353 10.53 7.09 14.67
N LEU A 354 9.77 8.04 14.14
CA LEU A 354 9.41 9.26 14.84
C LEU A 354 7.90 9.28 15.13
N LYS A 355 7.54 9.72 16.34
CA LYS A 355 6.14 9.87 16.77
C LYS A 355 5.93 11.27 17.34
N PRO A 356 4.78 11.90 17.12
CA PRO A 356 4.44 13.14 17.82
C PRO A 356 4.60 12.94 19.34
N ALA A 357 5.19 13.92 20.01
CA ALA A 357 5.27 13.93 21.46
C ALA A 357 3.87 14.11 22.06
N SER A 358 3.61 13.44 23.19
CA SER A 358 2.37 13.65 23.96
C SER A 358 2.30 15.07 24.51
N GLU A 359 1.13 15.53 24.92
CA GLU A 359 0.94 16.85 25.56
C GLU A 359 1.82 17.00 26.81
N GLU A 360 1.91 15.95 27.63
CA GLU A 360 2.78 15.94 28.81
C GLU A 360 4.26 16.11 28.43
N GLU A 361 4.72 15.44 27.39
CA GLU A 361 6.08 15.55 26.87
C GLU A 361 6.34 16.95 26.27
N ARG A 362 5.39 17.51 25.49
CA ARG A 362 5.49 18.86 24.95
C ARG A 362 5.59 19.91 26.06
N ASN A 363 4.77 19.79 27.11
CA ASN A 363 4.78 20.69 28.27
C ASN A 363 6.14 20.64 28.99
N LYS A 364 6.70 19.44 29.20
CA LYS A 364 8.04 19.27 29.79
C LYS A 364 9.15 19.89 28.94
N LEU A 365 9.03 19.79 27.61
CA LEU A 365 9.98 20.36 26.64
C LEU A 365 9.78 21.87 26.45
N LYS A 366 8.68 22.44 26.91
CA LYS A 366 8.24 23.83 26.69
C LYS A 366 8.14 24.14 25.19
N VAL A 367 7.59 23.21 24.41
CA VAL A 367 7.33 23.39 22.97
C VAL A 367 5.89 23.81 22.79
N GLU A 368 5.69 24.96 22.13
CA GLU A 368 4.39 25.54 21.84
C GLU A 368 3.55 24.65 20.91
N GLU A 369 2.23 24.83 20.99
CA GLU A 369 1.31 24.17 20.07
C GLU A 369 1.64 24.55 18.61
N GLY A 370 1.47 23.61 17.68
CA GLY A 370 1.81 23.84 16.27
C GLY A 370 3.31 23.84 15.95
N LYS A 371 4.19 23.64 16.94
CA LYS A 371 5.63 23.51 16.76
C LYS A 371 6.09 22.05 16.81
N MET A 372 7.20 21.76 16.13
CA MET A 372 7.78 20.43 16.02
C MET A 372 8.22 19.87 17.38
N ALA A 373 7.72 18.70 17.72
CA ALA A 373 8.22 17.86 18.81
C ALA A 373 8.00 16.39 18.45
N LEU A 374 8.98 15.78 17.79
CA LEU A 374 8.91 14.39 17.34
C LEU A 374 9.87 13.52 18.17
N LYS A 375 9.28 12.58 18.91
CA LYS A 375 10.02 11.63 19.75
C LYS A 375 10.64 10.53 18.90
N VAL A 376 11.92 10.26 19.09
CA VAL A 376 12.59 9.09 18.53
C VAL A 376 12.14 7.83 19.28
N ASP A 377 11.20 7.08 18.71
CA ASP A 377 10.66 5.85 19.29
C ASP A 377 11.59 4.65 19.05
N ASN A 378 12.26 4.63 17.90
CA ASN A 378 13.24 3.61 17.56
C ASN A 378 14.35 4.18 16.66
N VAL A 379 15.52 3.54 16.70
CA VAL A 379 16.67 3.84 15.82
C VAL A 379 17.11 2.55 15.15
N GLY A 380 17.18 2.55 13.82
CA GLY A 380 17.62 1.40 13.03
C GLY A 380 19.03 0.94 13.41
N GLN A 381 19.24 -0.37 13.44
CA GLN A 381 20.46 -0.97 14.01
C GLN A 381 21.46 -1.42 12.96
N TYR A 382 21.05 -1.67 11.71
CA TYR A 382 21.87 -2.36 10.71
C TYR A 382 21.87 -1.66 9.35
N GLY A 383 22.98 -1.79 8.63
CA GLY A 383 23.12 -1.32 7.25
C GLY A 383 22.83 0.18 7.09
N ALA A 384 22.09 0.51 6.04
CA ALA A 384 21.69 1.88 5.74
C ALA A 384 20.66 2.46 6.74
N HIS A 385 19.89 1.61 7.42
CA HIS A 385 18.97 2.03 8.48
C HIS A 385 19.69 2.43 9.78
N ALA A 386 20.99 2.18 9.93
CA ALA A 386 21.77 2.59 11.11
C ALA A 386 22.40 3.97 10.97
N THR A 387 22.04 4.77 9.98
CA THR A 387 22.68 6.07 9.72
C THR A 387 22.42 7.06 10.86
N ALA A 388 21.20 7.17 11.35
CA ALA A 388 20.91 8.01 12.52
C ALA A 388 21.64 7.54 13.78
N LYS A 389 21.75 6.23 14.01
CA LYS A 389 22.55 5.68 15.10
C LYS A 389 24.02 6.09 15.02
N LYS A 390 24.60 6.01 13.80
CA LYS A 390 25.99 6.43 13.55
C LYS A 390 26.18 7.94 13.74
N ALA A 391 25.15 8.73 13.43
CA ALA A 391 25.15 10.17 13.69
C ALA A 391 24.93 10.52 15.17
N GLY A 392 24.65 9.53 16.04
CA GLY A 392 24.53 9.71 17.48
C GLY A 392 23.12 9.90 18.01
N PHE A 393 22.07 9.76 17.17
CA PHE A 393 20.68 9.77 17.63
C PHE A 393 20.38 8.55 18.51
N GLN A 394 19.49 8.72 19.48
CA GLN A 394 19.11 7.69 20.45
C GLN A 394 17.60 7.65 20.64
N LYS A 395 17.07 6.48 21.00
CA LYS A 395 15.69 6.36 21.45
C LYS A 395 15.44 7.29 22.63
N GLY A 396 14.35 8.04 22.58
CA GLY A 396 13.96 9.02 23.61
C GLY A 396 14.47 10.45 23.33
N ASP A 397 15.25 10.69 22.27
CA ASP A 397 15.49 12.05 21.78
C ASP A 397 14.19 12.66 21.26
N PHE A 398 14.06 13.98 21.35
CA PHE A 398 12.99 14.71 20.72
C PHE A 398 13.57 15.64 19.66
N VAL A 399 13.19 15.46 18.40
CA VAL A 399 13.56 16.37 17.30
C VAL A 399 12.61 17.55 17.34
N VAL A 400 13.16 18.76 17.46
CA VAL A 400 12.37 20.00 17.61
C VAL A 400 12.55 20.97 16.46
N SER A 401 13.57 20.81 15.63
CA SER A 401 13.68 21.49 14.35
C SER A 401 14.54 20.68 13.36
N ILE A 402 14.36 20.97 12.08
CA ILE A 402 15.16 20.44 10.98
C ILE A 402 15.46 21.57 9.99
N ASP A 403 16.75 21.83 9.71
CA ASP A 403 17.22 22.93 8.87
C ASP A 403 16.60 24.30 9.27
N GLY A 404 16.44 24.55 10.57
CA GLY A 404 15.83 25.75 11.13
C GLY A 404 14.29 25.81 11.03
N ARG A 405 13.63 24.80 10.51
CA ARG A 405 12.16 24.68 10.44
C ARG A 405 11.63 23.88 11.61
N ASP A 406 10.50 24.31 12.17
CA ASP A 406 9.84 23.70 13.31
C ASP A 406 8.33 23.44 13.06
N ASP A 407 7.92 23.47 11.79
CA ASP A 407 6.54 23.30 11.34
C ASP A 407 6.19 21.86 10.92
N PHE A 408 7.10 20.91 11.10
CA PHE A 408 6.86 19.48 10.85
C PHE A 408 6.25 18.80 12.08
N LEU A 409 4.97 18.44 12.02
CA LEU A 409 4.25 17.91 13.16
C LEU A 409 4.21 16.38 13.21
N THR A 410 4.50 15.72 12.10
CA THR A 410 4.45 14.26 11.95
C THR A 410 5.67 13.72 11.23
N GLU A 411 5.90 12.41 11.33
CA GLU A 411 6.93 11.71 10.53
C GLU A 411 6.65 11.83 9.03
N ASN A 412 5.36 11.89 8.64
CA ASN A 412 4.94 12.06 7.25
C ASN A 412 5.42 13.40 6.65
N ASP A 413 5.40 14.47 7.43
CA ASP A 413 5.88 15.78 6.98
C ASP A 413 7.37 15.74 6.67
N LEU A 414 8.14 15.02 7.50
CA LEU A 414 9.57 14.81 7.26
C LEU A 414 9.82 13.95 6.03
N PHE A 415 9.02 12.91 5.79
CA PHE A 415 9.15 12.10 4.58
C PHE A 415 8.97 12.97 3.34
N ARG A 416 7.91 13.80 3.30
CA ARG A 416 7.66 14.71 2.19
C ARG A 416 8.81 15.68 2.01
N TYR A 417 9.22 16.38 3.06
CA TYR A 417 10.36 17.27 3.02
C TYR A 417 11.63 16.60 2.46
N GLY A 418 12.01 15.46 3.03
CA GLY A 418 13.26 14.78 2.69
C GLY A 418 13.30 14.16 1.29
N VAL A 419 12.17 13.91 0.64
CA VAL A 419 12.16 13.35 -0.73
C VAL A 419 11.79 14.36 -1.80
N THR A 420 11.17 15.49 -1.44
CA THR A 420 10.85 16.57 -2.41
C THR A 420 11.87 17.68 -2.42
N GLU A 421 12.36 18.12 -1.25
CA GLU A 421 13.26 19.26 -1.10
C GLU A 421 14.74 18.87 -0.95
N LYS A 422 15.03 17.62 -0.57
CA LYS A 422 16.41 17.13 -0.36
C LYS A 422 16.80 16.04 -1.36
N ARG A 423 18.11 15.93 -1.57
CA ARG A 423 18.70 14.92 -2.48
C ARG A 423 19.60 13.97 -1.70
N ALA A 424 19.91 12.82 -2.30
CA ALA A 424 20.88 11.89 -1.74
C ALA A 424 22.26 12.57 -1.60
N GLY A 425 22.83 12.50 -0.40
CA GLY A 425 24.11 13.15 -0.07
C GLY A 425 23.97 14.49 0.62
N ASP A 426 22.80 15.15 0.57
CA ASP A 426 22.55 16.35 1.35
C ASP A 426 22.70 16.05 2.85
N LYS A 427 23.09 17.06 3.60
CA LYS A 427 23.17 17.01 5.05
C LYS A 427 22.09 17.91 5.62
N VAL A 428 21.29 17.38 6.54
CA VAL A 428 20.29 18.15 7.27
C VAL A 428 20.75 18.32 8.72
N GLU A 429 20.55 19.53 9.26
CA GLU A 429 20.79 19.83 10.66
C GLU A 429 19.48 19.63 11.43
N MET A 430 19.55 18.83 12.50
CA MET A 430 18.41 18.58 13.39
C MET A 430 18.74 19.06 14.79
N GLU A 431 17.91 19.93 15.35
CA GLU A 431 17.98 20.24 16.78
C GLU A 431 17.18 19.21 17.56
N ILE A 432 17.82 18.67 18.60
CA ILE A 432 17.19 17.68 19.48
C ILE A 432 17.23 18.12 20.94
N ARG A 433 16.25 17.61 21.70
CA ARG A 433 16.26 17.65 23.16
C ARG A 433 16.55 16.23 23.66
N ARG A 434 17.61 16.10 24.47
CA ARG A 434 17.98 14.85 25.16
C ARG A 434 18.03 15.10 26.64
N GLY A 435 17.00 14.70 27.37
CA GLY A 435 16.79 15.16 28.75
C GLY A 435 16.73 16.69 28.79
N ASN A 436 17.57 17.32 29.60
CA ASN A 436 17.63 18.79 29.74
C ASN A 436 18.62 19.47 28.76
N GLN A 437 19.22 18.72 27.84
CA GLN A 437 20.24 19.25 26.92
C GLN A 437 19.67 19.47 25.53
N SER A 438 19.99 20.61 24.91
CA SER A 438 19.83 20.84 23.49
C SER A 438 21.10 20.41 22.74
N LYS A 439 20.95 19.77 21.59
CA LYS A 439 22.06 19.37 20.72
C LYS A 439 21.68 19.59 19.27
N THR A 440 22.64 20.01 18.47
CA THR A 440 22.51 20.00 17.00
C THR A 440 23.17 18.73 16.46
N MET A 441 22.45 18.00 15.64
CA MET A 441 22.87 16.74 15.04
C MET A 441 22.81 16.87 13.53
N THR A 442 23.79 16.34 12.81
CA THR A 442 23.79 16.32 11.35
C THR A 442 23.47 14.93 10.84
N LEU A 443 22.45 14.83 9.98
CA LEU A 443 22.02 13.59 9.35
C LEU A 443 22.22 13.64 7.84
N PRO A 444 22.98 12.70 7.21
CA PRO A 444 23.09 12.62 5.77
C PRO A 444 21.86 11.94 5.17
N MET A 445 21.27 12.56 4.13
CA MET A 445 20.21 11.98 3.32
C MET A 445 20.76 10.83 2.47
N GLN A 446 20.03 9.74 2.39
CA GLN A 446 20.50 8.55 1.70
C GLN A 446 19.82 8.35 0.32
N LYS A 447 20.45 7.48 -0.47
CA LYS A 447 19.92 7.02 -1.76
C LYS A 447 18.68 6.16 -1.55
#